data_1e9945ea91a2aa232ec6bd8b72c9319d
#
_entry.id   1e9945ea91a2aa232ec6bd8b72c9319d
#
_cell.length_a   1.000
_cell.length_b   1.000
_cell.length_c   1.000
_cell.angle_alpha   90.00
_cell.angle_beta   90.00
_cell.angle_gamma   90.00
#
_symmetry.space_group_name_H-M   'P 1'
#
loop_
_entity.id
_entity.type
_entity.pdbx_description
1 polymer ?
#
loop_
_entity_poly.entity_id
_entity_poly.type
_entity_poly.pdbx_seq_one_letter_code
_entity_poly.pdbx_strand_id
1 'polypeptide(L)'
;MKFLYLHGLGQKPDSWDRVIKETKVSDSSVCLSLAEMLEDKAATYGELYAAFSGECDKEHDEIVLCGLSLGAVLALNYAIDHPNKVKALVLIAAQYKMPEKLLKFQNMLFRFMPNTMFKQFGLKKADVISLCGTMTELDFRDSLCKAV
;
A
#
# COMPACT_ATOMS: atom_id res chain seq x y z
N MET A 1 15.96 12.34 -6.63
CA MET A 1 14.89 11.37 -6.94
C MET A 1 14.83 10.34 -5.83
N LYS A 2 13.69 10.12 -5.21
CA LYS A 2 13.45 9.16 -4.11
C LYS A 2 12.72 7.93 -4.60
N PHE A 3 13.04 6.79 -3.99
CA PHE A 3 12.34 5.53 -4.17
C PHE A 3 11.52 5.24 -2.90
N LEU A 4 10.21 5.19 -3.02
CA LEU A 4 9.32 4.84 -1.92
C LEU A 4 8.81 3.41 -2.12
N TYR A 5 9.06 2.57 -1.14
CA TYR A 5 8.68 1.16 -1.14
C TYR A 5 7.53 0.91 -0.18
N LEU A 6 6.50 0.23 -0.69
CA LEU A 6 5.30 -0.13 0.08
C LEU A 6 5.11 -1.63 0.07
N HIS A 7 5.09 -2.22 1.25
CA HIS A 7 4.84 -3.65 1.42
C HIS A 7 3.35 -4.02 1.31
N GLY A 8 3.05 -5.29 1.17
CA GLY A 8 1.69 -5.81 1.20
C GLY A 8 1.12 -5.95 2.61
N LEU A 9 -0.18 -6.16 2.69
CA LEU A 9 -0.84 -6.49 3.95
C LEU A 9 -0.22 -7.79 4.52
N GLY A 10 0.14 -7.76 5.82
CA GLY A 10 0.78 -8.89 6.46
C GLY A 10 2.30 -8.95 6.29
N GLN A 11 2.91 -7.94 5.73
CA GLN A 11 4.35 -7.78 5.62
C GLN A 11 4.84 -6.57 6.42
N LYS A 12 6.15 -6.34 6.42
CA LYS A 12 6.82 -5.22 7.08
C LYS A 12 7.78 -4.52 6.11
N PRO A 13 8.26 -3.31 6.41
CA PRO A 13 9.21 -2.58 5.57
C PRO A 13 10.46 -3.38 5.20
N ASP A 14 10.98 -4.20 6.12
CA ASP A 14 12.16 -5.06 5.93
C ASP A 14 12.00 -6.10 4.80
N SER A 15 10.79 -6.35 4.34
CA SER A 15 10.52 -7.20 3.17
C SER A 15 11.21 -6.71 1.89
N TRP A 16 11.59 -5.44 1.85
CA TRP A 16 12.25 -4.79 0.71
C TRP A 16 13.78 -4.72 0.84
N ASP A 17 14.37 -5.02 2.00
CA ASP A 17 15.79 -4.82 2.27
C ASP A 17 16.70 -5.49 1.23
N ARG A 18 16.37 -6.73 0.87
CA ARG A 18 17.14 -7.48 -0.13
C ARG A 18 17.08 -6.82 -1.52
N VAL A 19 15.90 -6.39 -1.93
CA VAL A 19 15.69 -5.73 -3.23
C VAL A 19 16.47 -4.42 -3.29
N ILE A 20 16.37 -3.59 -2.25
CA ILE A 20 17.05 -2.31 -2.16
C ILE A 20 18.57 -2.49 -2.20
N LYS A 21 19.08 -3.49 -1.48
CA LYS A 21 20.50 -3.81 -1.48
C LYS A 21 21.01 -4.24 -2.86
N GLU A 22 20.27 -5.11 -3.55
CA GLU A 22 20.66 -5.61 -4.88
C GLU A 22 20.54 -4.54 -5.98
N THR A 23 19.58 -3.62 -5.84
CA THR A 23 19.37 -2.52 -6.80
C THR A 23 20.32 -1.33 -6.59
N LYS A 24 21.11 -1.33 -5.50
CA LYS A 24 22.10 -0.29 -5.17
C LYS A 24 21.52 1.13 -5.07
N VAL A 25 20.26 1.26 -4.65
CA VAL A 25 19.55 2.54 -4.47
C VAL A 25 19.32 2.89 -3.00
N SER A 26 20.05 2.28 -2.09
CA SER A 26 19.83 2.36 -0.63
C SER A 26 19.76 3.80 -0.12
N ASP A 27 20.67 4.68 -0.57
CA ASP A 27 20.77 6.06 -0.08
C ASP A 27 19.58 6.95 -0.48
N SER A 28 18.81 6.52 -1.47
CA SER A 28 17.63 7.23 -1.96
C SER A 28 16.33 6.46 -1.73
N SER A 29 16.35 5.39 -0.95
CA SER A 29 15.20 4.51 -0.69
C SER A 29 14.60 4.75 0.68
N VAL A 30 13.28 4.75 0.74
CA VAL A 30 12.49 4.78 1.97
C VAL A 30 11.45 3.66 1.92
N CYS A 31 11.43 2.80 2.93
CA CYS A 31 10.40 1.78 3.10
C CYS A 31 9.34 2.29 4.06
N LEU A 32 8.12 2.46 3.58
CA LEU A 32 7.01 2.96 4.38
C LEU A 32 6.30 1.81 5.11
N SER A 33 5.97 2.03 6.37
CA SER A 33 5.24 1.08 7.21
C SER A 33 3.74 1.35 7.14
N LEU A 34 2.94 0.41 6.63
CA LEU A 34 1.48 0.53 6.62
C LEU A 34 0.91 0.64 8.04
N ALA A 35 1.51 -0.03 9.01
CA ALA A 35 1.06 0.01 10.40
C ALA A 35 1.32 1.39 11.03
N GLU A 36 2.49 1.98 10.82
CA GLU A 36 2.83 3.32 11.33
C GLU A 36 1.97 4.40 10.67
N MET A 37 1.69 4.30 9.38
CA MET A 37 0.81 5.23 8.68
C MET A 37 -0.63 5.22 9.21
N LEU A 38 -1.08 4.10 9.82
CA LEU A 38 -2.39 3.96 10.44
C LEU A 38 -2.37 4.18 11.96
N GLU A 39 -1.23 4.49 12.57
CA GLU A 39 -1.15 4.75 14.01
C GLU A 39 -2.09 5.91 14.39
N ASP A 40 -2.91 5.68 15.41
CA ASP A 40 -3.93 6.63 15.91
C ASP A 40 -5.01 7.06 14.88
N LYS A 41 -5.15 6.32 13.78
CA LYS A 41 -6.16 6.57 12.75
C LYS A 41 -7.14 5.41 12.62
N ALA A 42 -8.27 5.68 11.99
CA ALA A 42 -9.19 4.62 11.59
C ALA A 42 -8.53 3.74 10.51
N ALA A 43 -8.57 2.43 10.70
CA ALA A 43 -8.00 1.49 9.75
C ALA A 43 -8.91 1.33 8.52
N THR A 44 -8.93 2.34 7.68
CA THR A 44 -9.64 2.38 6.39
C THR A 44 -8.67 2.63 5.25
N TYR A 45 -9.05 2.24 4.03
CA TYR A 45 -8.25 2.54 2.86
C TYR A 45 -8.06 4.05 2.64
N GLY A 46 -9.11 4.84 2.88
CA GLY A 46 -9.03 6.30 2.74
C GLY A 46 -8.02 6.94 3.69
N GLU A 47 -8.00 6.56 4.97
CA GLU A 47 -7.03 7.05 5.93
C GLU A 47 -5.60 6.61 5.59
N LEU A 48 -5.44 5.35 5.17
CA LEU A 48 -4.15 4.84 4.73
C LEU A 48 -3.65 5.57 3.48
N TYR A 49 -4.52 5.81 2.51
CA TYR A 49 -4.18 6.56 1.31
C TYR A 49 -3.82 8.02 1.63
N ALA A 50 -4.57 8.69 2.49
CA ALA A 50 -4.28 10.05 2.92
C ALA A 50 -2.92 10.14 3.63
N ALA A 51 -2.61 9.19 4.51
CA ALA A 51 -1.32 9.12 5.17
C ALA A 51 -0.18 8.87 4.18
N PHE A 52 -0.37 7.96 3.24
CA PHE A 52 0.60 7.68 2.18
C PHE A 52 0.84 8.90 1.27
N SER A 53 -0.22 9.59 0.85
CA SER A 53 -0.11 10.83 0.08
C SER A 53 0.71 11.88 0.83
N GLY A 54 0.49 12.03 2.13
CA GLY A 54 1.28 12.93 2.97
C GLY A 54 2.76 12.55 3.04
N GLU A 55 3.12 11.27 2.98
CA GLU A 55 4.52 10.84 2.86
C GLU A 55 5.12 11.20 1.49
N CYS A 56 4.38 10.99 0.40
CA CYS A 56 4.81 11.37 -0.94
C CYS A 56 5.00 12.88 -1.09
N ASP A 57 4.16 13.69 -0.44
CA ASP A 57 4.17 15.15 -0.54
C ASP A 57 5.37 15.79 0.19
N LYS A 58 6.02 15.06 1.10
CA LYS A 58 7.28 15.51 1.75
C LYS A 58 8.44 15.58 0.77
N GLU A 59 8.40 14.82 -0.31
CA GLU A 59 9.44 14.85 -1.34
C GLU A 59 9.17 16.02 -2.29
N HIS A 60 10.18 16.82 -2.57
CA HIS A 60 10.03 17.97 -3.47
C HIS A 60 10.14 17.59 -4.95
N ASP A 61 10.95 16.59 -5.25
CA ASP A 61 11.19 16.07 -6.59
C ASP A 61 10.18 14.99 -7.00
N GLU A 62 10.27 14.58 -8.28
CA GLU A 62 9.60 13.36 -8.76
C GLU A 62 10.08 12.13 -7.97
N ILE A 63 9.16 11.20 -7.73
CA ILE A 63 9.41 9.97 -6.98
C ILE A 63 9.22 8.73 -7.84
N VAL A 64 9.88 7.64 -7.42
CA VAL A 64 9.63 6.30 -7.93
C VAL A 64 8.86 5.52 -6.87
N LEU A 65 7.73 4.96 -7.24
CA LEU A 65 6.90 4.16 -6.34
C LEU A 65 7.07 2.67 -6.64
N CYS A 66 7.41 1.89 -5.61
CA CYS A 66 7.53 0.44 -5.68
C CYS A 66 6.54 -0.18 -4.70
N GLY A 67 5.50 -0.80 -5.20
CA GLY A 67 4.44 -1.37 -4.36
C GLY A 67 4.22 -2.86 -4.57
N LEU A 68 3.89 -3.57 -3.49
CA LEU A 68 3.50 -4.97 -3.50
C LEU A 68 2.08 -5.13 -2.94
N SER A 69 1.18 -5.77 -3.68
CA SER A 69 -0.21 -6.06 -3.27
C SER A 69 -0.94 -4.78 -2.82
N LEU A 70 -1.32 -4.63 -1.55
CA LEU A 70 -1.93 -3.41 -1.01
C LEU A 70 -1.05 -2.17 -1.26
N GLY A 71 0.27 -2.29 -1.07
CA GLY A 71 1.20 -1.21 -1.39
C GLY A 71 1.20 -0.85 -2.88
N ALA A 72 0.98 -1.82 -3.76
CA ALA A 72 0.84 -1.56 -5.19
C ALA A 72 -0.48 -0.85 -5.54
N VAL A 73 -1.56 -1.13 -4.81
CA VAL A 73 -2.84 -0.43 -4.97
C VAL A 73 -2.72 1.04 -4.56
N LEU A 74 -2.05 1.31 -3.43
CA LEU A 74 -1.77 2.68 -2.98
C LEU A 74 -0.90 3.44 -3.98
N ALA A 75 0.18 2.83 -4.45
CA ALA A 75 1.08 3.42 -5.44
C ALA A 75 0.37 3.73 -6.76
N LEU A 76 -0.48 2.82 -7.24
CA LEU A 76 -1.30 3.03 -8.43
C LEU A 76 -2.27 4.19 -8.25
N ASN A 77 -3.01 4.23 -7.12
CA ASN A 77 -3.94 5.31 -6.84
C ASN A 77 -3.24 6.67 -6.84
N TYR A 78 -2.10 6.76 -6.15
CA TYR A 78 -1.33 8.00 -6.09
C TYR A 78 -0.83 8.45 -7.47
N ALA A 79 -0.35 7.53 -8.30
CA ALA A 79 0.09 7.84 -9.65
C ALA A 79 -1.06 8.34 -10.56
N ILE A 80 -2.28 7.83 -10.35
CA ILE A 80 -3.48 8.31 -11.04
C ILE A 80 -3.83 9.75 -10.63
N ASP A 81 -3.74 10.05 -9.34
CA ASP A 81 -4.11 11.36 -8.80
C ASP A 81 -3.01 12.40 -9.00
N HIS A 82 -1.74 11.98 -9.07
CA HIS A 82 -0.56 12.84 -9.15
C HIS A 82 0.40 12.42 -10.28
N PRO A 83 -0.03 12.38 -11.55
CA PRO A 83 0.76 11.82 -12.65
C PRO A 83 2.09 12.57 -12.89
N ASN A 84 2.15 13.87 -12.61
CA ASN A 84 3.37 14.66 -12.75
C ASN A 84 4.37 14.48 -11.61
N LYS A 85 3.98 13.79 -10.53
CA LYS A 85 4.81 13.55 -9.36
C LYS A 85 5.54 12.21 -9.43
N VAL A 86 4.98 11.24 -10.16
CA VAL A 86 5.48 9.88 -10.23
C VAL A 86 6.29 9.68 -11.50
N LYS A 87 7.60 9.54 -11.35
CA LYS A 87 8.55 9.32 -12.46
C LYS A 87 8.47 7.90 -13.02
N ALA A 88 8.31 6.94 -12.13
CA ALA A 88 8.18 5.54 -12.49
C ALA A 88 7.38 4.79 -11.43
N LEU A 89 6.72 3.72 -11.88
CA LEU A 89 5.82 2.91 -11.07
C LEU A 89 6.18 1.43 -11.24
N VAL A 90 6.54 0.76 -10.13
CA VAL A 90 6.80 -0.68 -10.08
C VAL A 90 5.68 -1.32 -9.27
N LEU A 91 4.82 -2.07 -9.93
CA LEU A 91 3.66 -2.71 -9.32
C LEU A 91 3.80 -4.22 -9.33
N ILE A 92 3.81 -4.83 -8.15
CA ILE A 92 3.87 -6.28 -7.97
C ILE A 92 2.54 -6.75 -7.39
N ALA A 93 1.87 -7.66 -8.08
CA ALA A 93 0.56 -8.20 -7.70
C ALA A 93 -0.50 -7.09 -7.44
N ALA A 94 -0.42 -6.00 -8.21
CA ALA A 94 -1.40 -4.91 -8.15
C ALA A 94 -2.76 -5.35 -8.67
N GLN A 95 -3.80 -4.81 -8.06
CA GLN A 95 -5.17 -4.98 -8.53
C GLN A 95 -5.75 -3.62 -8.88
N TYR A 96 -6.09 -3.42 -10.14
CA TYR A 96 -6.75 -2.21 -10.62
C TYR A 96 -8.27 -2.22 -10.37
N LYS A 97 -8.82 -3.38 -10.05
CA LYS A 97 -10.19 -3.57 -9.59
C LYS A 97 -10.20 -4.59 -8.45
N MET A 98 -10.78 -4.22 -7.33
CA MET A 98 -10.85 -5.12 -6.18
C MET A 98 -11.84 -6.26 -6.44
N PRO A 99 -11.44 -7.51 -6.18
CA PRO A 99 -12.32 -8.66 -6.29
C PRO A 99 -13.24 -8.73 -5.06
N GLU A 100 -14.33 -7.98 -5.09
CA GLU A 100 -15.26 -7.79 -3.97
C GLU A 100 -15.65 -9.10 -3.26
N LYS A 101 -16.02 -10.13 -4.05
CA LYS A 101 -16.42 -11.44 -3.51
C LYS A 101 -15.27 -12.12 -2.76
N LEU A 102 -14.05 -12.01 -3.29
CA LEU A 102 -12.86 -12.61 -2.68
C LEU A 102 -12.50 -11.87 -1.39
N LEU A 103 -12.54 -10.53 -1.38
CA LEU A 103 -12.28 -9.73 -0.18
C LEU A 103 -13.33 -10.00 0.91
N LYS A 104 -14.60 -10.10 0.56
CA LYS A 104 -15.67 -10.47 1.51
C LYS A 104 -15.45 -11.87 2.09
N PHE A 105 -15.07 -12.83 1.25
CA PHE A 105 -14.74 -14.18 1.70
C PHE A 105 -13.50 -14.19 2.60
N GLN A 106 -12.45 -13.48 2.23
CA GLN A 106 -11.24 -13.32 3.04
C GLN A 106 -11.56 -12.69 4.41
N ASN A 107 -12.38 -11.64 4.45
CA ASN A 107 -12.81 -11.01 5.70
C ASN A 107 -13.63 -11.96 6.57
N MET A 108 -14.44 -12.81 5.97
CA MET A 108 -15.15 -13.86 6.70
C MET A 108 -14.15 -14.83 7.34
N LEU A 109 -13.14 -15.30 6.60
CA LEU A 109 -12.09 -16.18 7.13
C LEU A 109 -11.31 -15.50 8.27
N PHE A 110 -10.94 -14.23 8.11
CA PHE A 110 -10.21 -13.49 9.14
C PHE A 110 -10.95 -13.42 10.48
N ARG A 111 -12.28 -13.43 10.48
CA ARG A 111 -13.08 -13.46 11.71
C ARG A 111 -12.85 -14.73 12.53
N PHE A 112 -12.51 -15.84 11.89
CA PHE A 112 -12.25 -17.12 12.57
C PHE A 112 -10.77 -17.32 12.94
N MET A 113 -9.84 -16.53 12.37
CA MET A 113 -8.41 -16.66 12.66
C MET A 113 -8.07 -16.08 14.03
N PRO A 114 -7.10 -16.68 14.76
CA PRO A 114 -6.65 -16.17 16.06
C PRO A 114 -6.03 -14.77 15.96
N ASN A 115 -6.25 -13.94 16.98
CA ASN A 115 -5.67 -12.57 17.04
C ASN A 115 -4.13 -12.58 17.01
N THR A 116 -3.50 -13.65 17.49
CA THR A 116 -2.02 -13.78 17.51
C THR A 116 -1.41 -13.76 16.12
N MET A 117 -2.14 -14.21 15.09
CA MET A 117 -1.64 -14.19 13.70
C MET A 117 -1.52 -12.78 13.14
N PHE A 118 -2.33 -11.84 13.64
CA PHE A 118 -2.32 -10.45 13.17
C PHE A 118 -1.28 -9.57 13.89
N LYS A 119 -0.88 -9.94 15.11
CA LYS A 119 0.10 -9.18 15.89
C LYS A 119 1.45 -9.02 15.17
N GLN A 120 1.87 -10.04 14.42
CA GLN A 120 3.12 -10.00 13.67
C GLN A 120 3.13 -8.96 12.52
N PHE A 121 1.96 -8.47 12.11
CA PHE A 121 1.81 -7.48 11.04
C PHE A 121 1.76 -6.04 11.55
N GLY A 122 1.85 -5.83 12.87
CA GLY A 122 1.74 -4.50 13.49
C GLY A 122 0.31 -3.94 13.52
N LEU A 123 -0.69 -4.70 13.06
CA LEU A 123 -2.11 -4.30 13.02
C LEU A 123 -2.96 -5.23 13.87
N LYS A 124 -4.04 -4.70 14.43
CA LYS A 124 -5.06 -5.52 15.10
C LYS A 124 -5.93 -6.23 14.07
N LYS A 125 -6.48 -7.37 14.42
CA LYS A 125 -7.42 -8.14 13.58
C LYS A 125 -8.59 -7.27 13.07
N ALA A 126 -9.15 -6.45 13.96
CA ALA A 126 -10.26 -5.56 13.61
C ALA A 126 -9.84 -4.54 12.52
N ASP A 127 -8.62 -4.02 12.63
CA ASP A 127 -8.07 -3.04 11.68
C ASP A 127 -7.89 -3.66 10.29
N VAL A 128 -7.36 -4.89 10.24
CA VAL A 128 -7.19 -5.63 8.97
C VAL A 128 -8.53 -5.89 8.30
N ILE A 129 -9.55 -6.32 9.06
CA ILE A 129 -10.91 -6.58 8.55
C ILE A 129 -11.55 -5.27 8.04
N SER A 130 -11.41 -4.17 8.79
CA SER A 130 -11.93 -2.85 8.41
C SER A 130 -11.26 -2.35 7.13
N LEU A 131 -9.93 -2.41 7.06
CA LEU A 131 -9.15 -2.00 5.91
C LEU A 131 -9.56 -2.77 4.64
N CYS A 132 -9.60 -4.10 4.70
CA CYS A 132 -10.07 -4.92 3.58
C CYS A 132 -11.52 -4.65 3.21
N GLY A 133 -12.38 -4.34 4.19
CA GLY A 133 -13.79 -3.98 3.96
C GLY A 133 -13.92 -2.70 3.12
N THR A 134 -13.14 -1.68 3.45
CA THR A 134 -13.19 -0.37 2.76
C THR A 134 -12.53 -0.39 1.37
N MET A 135 -11.78 -1.44 1.04
CA MET A 135 -11.17 -1.61 -0.29
C MET A 135 -12.13 -2.22 -1.33
N THR A 136 -13.24 -2.81 -0.91
CA THR A 136 -14.11 -3.59 -1.80
C THR A 136 -14.67 -2.82 -2.99
N GLU A 137 -14.78 -1.51 -2.88
CA GLU A 137 -15.36 -0.63 -3.90
C GLU A 137 -14.33 0.00 -4.84
N LEU A 138 -13.04 -0.28 -4.63
CA LEU A 138 -11.98 0.32 -5.44
C LEU A 138 -11.99 -0.26 -6.86
N ASP A 139 -12.09 0.63 -7.84
CA ASP A 139 -12.04 0.32 -9.26
C ASP A 139 -11.35 1.45 -10.02
N PHE A 140 -10.17 1.19 -10.56
CA PHE A 140 -9.34 2.18 -11.26
C PHE A 140 -9.40 2.06 -12.78
N ARG A 141 -10.24 1.17 -13.34
CA ARG A 141 -10.25 0.85 -14.78
C ARG A 141 -10.33 2.08 -15.67
N ASP A 142 -11.22 3.00 -15.34
CA ASP A 142 -11.46 4.19 -16.15
C ASP A 142 -10.38 5.28 -15.97
N SER A 143 -9.49 5.09 -15.01
CA SER A 143 -8.44 6.08 -14.65
C SER A 143 -7.02 5.59 -14.93
N LEU A 144 -6.83 4.34 -15.37
CA LEU A 144 -5.49 3.76 -15.59
C LEU A 144 -4.64 4.57 -16.57
N CYS A 145 -5.26 5.17 -17.60
CA CYS A 145 -4.54 5.99 -18.58
C CYS A 145 -3.89 7.26 -18.00
N LYS A 146 -4.26 7.64 -16.77
CA LYS A 146 -3.66 8.79 -16.09
C LYS A 146 -2.38 8.44 -15.32
N ALA A 147 -2.14 7.15 -15.06
CA ALA A 147 -0.98 6.68 -14.30
C ALA A 147 0.27 6.44 -15.17
N VAL A 148 0.18 6.73 -16.48
CA VAL A 148 1.24 6.48 -17.49
C VAL A 148 1.69 7.78 -18.10
#